data_2ba07cac843f0ab163945304b72942a5
#
_entry.id   2ba07cac843f0ab163945304b72942a5
#
_cell.length_a   1.000
_cell.length_b   1.000
_cell.length_c   1.000
_cell.angle_alpha   90.00
_cell.angle_beta   90.00
_cell.angle_gamma   90.00
#
_symmetry.space_group_name_H-M   'P 1'
#
loop_
_entity.id
_entity.type
_entity.pdbx_description
1 polymer ?
#
loop_
_entity_poly.entity_id
_entity_poly.type
_entity_poly.pdbx_seq_one_letter_code
_entity_poly.pdbx_strand_id
1 'polypeptide(L)'
;MGFNLKEKFQNLNRKNVAIATVVLLVITICTAFGFEYYNYTKLKAKAEAAVAEAFENAGPDLSGEPKKPSEYKIGEEYTKAMKSKKPILVLFYADWCGYCVRFMPIYQELSEKYKDTFDFSKVNVEDKKYEKTVRNIGITGFPTVFIIDPKYDNKVLLSNAILGTVDGVSAEMDRYARIWKILDSKKK
;
A
#
# COMPACT_ATOMS: atom_id res chain seq x y z
N MET A 1 -53.35 14.39 41.77
CA MET A 1 -52.16 14.05 42.54
C MET A 1 -50.95 14.69 41.83
N GLY A 2 -50.56 15.89 42.26
CA GLY A 2 -49.41 16.58 41.66
C GLY A 2 -48.09 16.00 42.20
N PHE A 3 -47.32 15.43 41.32
CA PHE A 3 -45.96 14.95 41.66
C PHE A 3 -45.05 16.17 41.89
N ASN A 4 -44.71 16.46 43.13
CA ASN A 4 -43.81 17.56 43.48
C ASN A 4 -42.33 17.14 43.31
N LEU A 5 -41.84 17.30 42.12
CA LEU A 5 -40.44 17.00 41.76
C LEU A 5 -39.43 17.80 42.56
N LYS A 6 -39.79 18.98 43.07
CA LYS A 6 -38.87 19.85 43.85
C LYS A 6 -38.50 19.28 45.21
N GLU A 7 -39.39 18.58 45.92
CA GLU A 7 -39.05 18.00 47.22
C GLU A 7 -38.09 16.81 47.14
N LYS A 8 -38.10 16.06 46.02
CA LYS A 8 -37.21 14.91 45.81
C LYS A 8 -35.79 15.32 45.54
N PHE A 9 -35.58 16.52 44.98
CA PHE A 9 -34.23 17.02 44.67
C PHE A 9 -33.51 17.66 45.88
N GLN A 10 -34.24 18.14 46.90
CA GLN A 10 -33.65 18.79 48.08
C GLN A 10 -32.98 17.81 49.06
N ASN A 11 -33.25 16.52 48.96
CA ASN A 11 -32.70 15.47 49.86
C ASN A 11 -31.56 14.64 49.26
N LEU A 12 -31.05 15.04 48.11
CA LEU A 12 -29.87 14.40 47.54
C LEU A 12 -28.61 14.87 48.24
N ASN A 13 -28.02 13.99 49.06
CA ASN A 13 -26.72 14.23 49.68
C ASN A 13 -25.71 14.64 48.60
N ARG A 14 -24.99 15.76 48.80
CA ARG A 14 -23.99 16.30 47.87
C ARG A 14 -23.01 15.25 47.36
N LYS A 15 -22.68 14.23 48.19
CA LYS A 15 -21.82 13.12 47.83
C LYS A 15 -22.48 12.21 46.73
N ASN A 16 -23.79 11.95 46.85
CA ASN A 16 -24.51 11.12 45.91
C ASN A 16 -24.72 11.83 44.56
N VAL A 17 -24.90 13.14 44.58
CA VAL A 17 -24.96 13.96 43.34
C VAL A 17 -23.60 13.95 42.62
N ALA A 18 -22.51 14.14 43.35
CA ALA A 18 -21.16 14.08 42.80
C ALA A 18 -20.84 12.72 42.20
N ILE A 19 -21.21 11.61 42.85
CA ILE A 19 -21.04 10.27 42.34
C ILE A 19 -21.86 10.06 41.06
N ALA A 20 -23.11 10.49 41.05
CA ALA A 20 -23.99 10.35 39.88
C ALA A 20 -23.46 11.13 38.66
N THR A 21 -22.92 12.35 38.88
CA THR A 21 -22.31 13.13 37.79
C THR A 21 -21.04 12.50 37.25
N VAL A 22 -20.18 11.94 38.11
CA VAL A 22 -18.98 11.23 37.65
C VAL A 22 -19.35 9.97 36.88
N VAL A 23 -20.32 9.20 37.34
CA VAL A 23 -20.81 8.00 36.62
C VAL A 23 -21.39 8.35 35.24
N LEU A 24 -22.19 9.41 35.15
CA LEU A 24 -22.72 9.89 33.87
C LEU A 24 -21.61 10.36 32.92
N LEU A 25 -20.58 11.05 33.41
CA LEU A 25 -19.42 11.47 32.63
C LEU A 25 -18.63 10.24 32.11
N VAL A 26 -18.42 9.26 32.94
CA VAL A 26 -17.75 8.01 32.52
C VAL A 26 -18.55 7.28 31.46
N ILE A 27 -19.86 7.17 31.63
CA ILE A 27 -20.74 6.53 30.63
C ILE A 27 -20.71 7.32 29.30
N THR A 28 -20.77 8.63 29.32
CA THR A 28 -20.70 9.45 28.08
C THR A 28 -19.36 9.32 27.38
N ILE A 29 -18.26 9.30 28.13
CA ILE A 29 -16.91 9.08 27.57
C ILE A 29 -16.82 7.65 26.97
N CYS A 30 -17.24 6.63 27.70
CA CYS A 30 -17.20 5.25 27.22
C CYS A 30 -18.08 5.03 25.97
N THR A 31 -19.25 5.67 25.90
CA THR A 31 -20.13 5.59 24.71
C THR A 31 -19.53 6.34 23.52
N ALA A 32 -18.94 7.52 23.73
CA ALA A 32 -18.28 8.26 22.67
C ALA A 32 -17.07 7.50 22.10
N PHE A 33 -16.18 7.01 22.97
CA PHE A 33 -15.02 6.20 22.54
C PHE A 33 -15.47 4.88 21.91
N GLY A 34 -16.48 4.20 22.45
CA GLY A 34 -17.03 2.98 21.89
C GLY A 34 -17.64 3.19 20.49
N PHE A 35 -18.31 4.31 20.28
CA PHE A 35 -18.90 4.66 18.99
C PHE A 35 -17.83 4.99 17.95
N GLU A 36 -16.78 5.75 18.32
CA GLU A 36 -15.66 6.02 17.42
C GLU A 36 -14.85 4.76 17.08
N TYR A 37 -14.59 3.91 18.07
CA TYR A 37 -13.92 2.63 17.85
C TYR A 37 -14.74 1.70 16.95
N TYR A 38 -16.05 1.63 17.14
CA TYR A 38 -16.94 0.85 16.28
C TYR A 38 -16.96 1.36 14.83
N ASN A 39 -17.02 2.68 14.63
CA ASN A 39 -16.97 3.28 13.30
C ASN A 39 -15.59 3.05 12.64
N TYR A 40 -14.51 3.16 13.40
CA TYR A 40 -13.16 2.89 12.89
C TYR A 40 -13.01 1.43 12.44
N THR A 41 -13.46 0.46 13.24
CA THR A 41 -13.40 -0.96 12.87
C THR A 41 -14.27 -1.29 11.67
N LYS A 42 -15.45 -0.68 11.58
CA LYS A 42 -16.36 -0.83 10.43
C LYS A 42 -15.78 -0.22 9.14
N LEU A 43 -15.17 0.95 9.24
CA LEU A 43 -14.48 1.60 8.11
C LEU A 43 -13.27 0.80 7.67
N LYS A 44 -12.48 0.29 8.61
CA LYS A 44 -11.34 -0.59 8.33
C LYS A 44 -11.77 -1.87 7.63
N ALA A 45 -12.80 -2.56 8.15
CA ALA A 45 -13.34 -3.77 7.54
C ALA A 45 -13.90 -3.50 6.13
N LYS A 46 -14.57 -2.35 5.93
CA LYS A 46 -15.08 -1.94 4.61
C LYS A 46 -13.94 -1.61 3.63
N ALA A 47 -12.88 -0.98 4.12
CA ALA A 47 -11.69 -0.70 3.31
C ALA A 47 -10.95 -1.99 2.92
N GLU A 48 -10.78 -2.92 3.86
CA GLU A 48 -10.19 -4.24 3.61
C GLU A 48 -11.05 -5.06 2.63
N ALA A 49 -12.37 -5.04 2.78
CA ALA A 49 -13.30 -5.70 1.86
C ALA A 49 -13.26 -5.06 0.46
N ALA A 50 -13.24 -3.72 0.38
CA ALA A 50 -13.14 -3.01 -0.90
C ALA A 50 -11.79 -3.26 -1.60
N VAL A 51 -10.70 -3.38 -0.82
CA VAL A 51 -9.38 -3.77 -1.34
C VAL A 51 -9.41 -5.22 -1.82
N ALA A 52 -10.03 -6.14 -1.06
CA ALA A 52 -10.19 -7.54 -1.45
C ALA A 52 -11.04 -7.68 -2.72
N GLU A 53 -12.15 -6.95 -2.80
CA GLU A 53 -13.05 -6.91 -3.97
C GLU A 53 -12.36 -6.27 -5.19
N ALA A 54 -11.59 -5.20 -4.99
CA ALA A 54 -10.78 -4.60 -6.04
C ALA A 54 -9.66 -5.56 -6.52
N PHE A 55 -9.09 -6.36 -5.61
CA PHE A 55 -8.13 -7.42 -5.95
C PHE A 55 -8.78 -8.59 -6.70
N GLU A 56 -10.03 -8.92 -6.37
CA GLU A 56 -10.77 -10.00 -7.02
C GLU A 56 -11.30 -9.57 -8.40
N ASN A 57 -11.74 -8.32 -8.53
CA ASN A 57 -12.30 -7.76 -9.77
C ASN A 57 -11.26 -7.14 -10.72
N ALA A 58 -10.09 -6.76 -10.23
CA ALA A 58 -8.96 -6.26 -11.04
C ALA A 58 -7.99 -7.38 -11.46
N GLY A 59 -8.29 -8.64 -11.10
CA GLY A 59 -7.50 -9.78 -11.53
C GLY A 59 -7.59 -9.94 -13.05
N PRO A 60 -6.44 -10.08 -13.74
CA PRO A 60 -6.47 -10.44 -15.15
C PRO A 60 -7.23 -11.76 -15.31
N ASP A 61 -7.90 -11.91 -16.45
CA ASP A 61 -8.55 -13.15 -16.84
C ASP A 61 -7.56 -14.33 -16.72
N LEU A 62 -7.67 -15.10 -15.65
CA LEU A 62 -6.86 -16.28 -15.37
C LEU A 62 -7.52 -17.56 -15.94
N SER A 63 -8.33 -17.43 -16.99
CA SER A 63 -8.96 -18.57 -17.67
C SER A 63 -7.97 -19.49 -18.39
N GLY A 64 -6.67 -19.09 -18.47
CA GLY A 64 -5.55 -19.92 -18.88
C GLY A 64 -4.68 -20.36 -17.69
N GLU A 65 -3.80 -21.36 -17.86
CA GLU A 65 -2.77 -21.66 -16.87
C GLU A 65 -1.98 -20.38 -16.52
N PRO A 66 -1.85 -20.04 -15.23
CA PRO A 66 -1.25 -18.77 -14.84
C PRO A 66 0.23 -18.76 -15.27
N LYS A 67 0.54 -17.88 -16.20
CA LYS A 67 1.90 -17.68 -16.71
C LYS A 67 2.83 -17.24 -15.58
N LYS A 68 3.96 -17.94 -15.44
CA LYS A 68 4.96 -17.62 -14.40
C LYS A 68 5.59 -16.24 -14.64
N PRO A 69 5.98 -15.51 -13.58
CA PRO A 69 6.65 -14.23 -13.72
C PRO A 69 7.91 -14.24 -14.61
N SER A 70 8.68 -15.35 -14.61
CA SER A 70 9.86 -15.51 -15.46
C SER A 70 9.53 -15.55 -16.95
N GLU A 71 8.34 -16.00 -17.35
CA GLU A 71 7.92 -16.14 -18.74
C GLU A 71 7.54 -14.81 -19.41
N TYR A 72 7.30 -13.77 -18.63
CA TYR A 72 7.08 -12.43 -19.17
C TYR A 72 8.40 -11.80 -19.60
N LYS A 73 8.48 -11.40 -20.86
CA LYS A 73 9.65 -10.71 -21.41
C LYS A 73 9.50 -9.19 -21.23
N ILE A 74 9.67 -8.72 -20.01
CA ILE A 74 9.52 -7.31 -19.66
C ILE A 74 10.84 -6.78 -19.14
N GLY A 75 11.25 -5.62 -19.66
CA GLY A 75 12.41 -4.89 -19.19
C GLY A 75 13.74 -5.53 -19.54
N GLU A 76 14.80 -4.98 -18.97
CA GLU A 76 16.16 -5.42 -19.15
C GLU A 76 16.70 -6.17 -17.93
N GLU A 77 17.81 -6.87 -18.12
CA GLU A 77 18.54 -7.50 -17.03
C GLU A 77 18.97 -6.43 -16.02
N TYR A 78 18.89 -6.75 -14.72
CA TYR A 78 19.05 -5.80 -13.62
C TYR A 78 20.37 -5.02 -13.68
N THR A 79 21.50 -5.70 -13.90
CA THR A 79 22.81 -5.02 -13.93
C THR A 79 22.97 -4.10 -15.13
N LYS A 80 22.24 -4.37 -16.23
CA LYS A 80 22.18 -3.49 -17.38
C LYS A 80 21.25 -2.29 -17.10
N ALA A 81 20.06 -2.56 -16.54
CA ALA A 81 19.12 -1.52 -16.17
C ALA A 81 19.72 -0.51 -15.19
N MET A 82 20.55 -0.96 -14.22
CA MET A 82 21.23 -0.08 -13.27
C MET A 82 22.23 0.90 -13.90
N LYS A 83 22.50 0.79 -15.19
CA LYS A 83 23.32 1.76 -15.97
C LYS A 83 22.45 2.80 -16.69
N SER A 84 21.13 2.72 -16.53
CA SER A 84 20.19 3.64 -17.17
C SER A 84 20.36 5.08 -16.70
N LYS A 85 19.98 6.00 -17.57
CA LYS A 85 19.82 7.43 -17.25
C LYS A 85 18.41 7.80 -16.81
N LYS A 86 17.48 6.85 -16.90
CA LYS A 86 16.08 6.98 -16.46
C LYS A 86 15.88 6.29 -15.11
N PRO A 87 14.88 6.66 -14.34
CA PRO A 87 14.43 5.84 -13.22
C PRO A 87 13.94 4.48 -13.72
N ILE A 88 14.09 3.47 -12.88
CA ILE A 88 13.78 2.08 -13.19
C ILE A 88 12.72 1.59 -12.24
N LEU A 89 11.65 0.95 -12.76
CA LEU A 89 10.75 0.16 -11.95
C LEU A 89 11.33 -1.27 -11.85
N VAL A 90 11.73 -1.68 -10.64
CA VAL A 90 12.34 -2.99 -10.39
C VAL A 90 11.40 -3.86 -9.59
N LEU A 91 11.06 -5.03 -10.12
CA LEU A 91 10.26 -6.05 -9.46
C LEU A 91 11.15 -7.18 -8.95
N PHE A 92 11.13 -7.44 -7.65
CA PHE A 92 11.69 -8.65 -7.04
C PHE A 92 10.59 -9.68 -6.86
N TYR A 93 10.79 -10.89 -7.40
CA TYR A 93 9.76 -11.93 -7.47
C TYR A 93 10.33 -13.34 -7.30
N ALA A 94 9.45 -14.31 -7.03
CA ALA A 94 9.69 -15.73 -7.18
C ALA A 94 8.59 -16.34 -8.07
N ASP A 95 8.91 -17.37 -8.85
CA ASP A 95 7.96 -17.97 -9.79
C ASP A 95 6.79 -18.68 -9.12
N TRP A 96 6.98 -19.19 -7.91
CA TRP A 96 5.94 -19.83 -7.11
C TRP A 96 5.05 -18.84 -6.35
N CYS A 97 5.35 -17.55 -6.40
CA CYS A 97 4.62 -16.51 -5.64
C CYS A 97 3.33 -16.14 -6.36
N GLY A 98 2.17 -16.56 -5.84
CA GLY A 98 0.87 -16.26 -6.42
C GLY A 98 0.54 -14.77 -6.53
N TYR A 99 1.01 -13.94 -5.59
CA TYR A 99 0.88 -12.48 -5.68
C TYR A 99 1.74 -11.90 -6.80
N CYS A 100 2.92 -12.47 -7.05
CA CYS A 100 3.77 -12.07 -8.16
C CYS A 100 3.12 -12.40 -9.51
N VAL A 101 2.53 -13.58 -9.62
CA VAL A 101 1.77 -14.00 -10.83
C VAL A 101 0.66 -12.99 -11.13
N ARG A 102 -0.12 -12.60 -10.12
CA ARG A 102 -1.21 -11.60 -10.26
C ARG A 102 -0.71 -10.20 -10.60
N PHE A 103 0.48 -9.82 -10.13
CA PHE A 103 1.06 -8.53 -10.42
C PHE A 103 1.64 -8.41 -11.84
N MET A 104 2.01 -9.51 -12.48
CA MET A 104 2.68 -9.49 -13.78
C MET A 104 1.91 -8.78 -14.90
N PRO A 105 0.60 -8.99 -15.08
CA PRO A 105 -0.16 -8.23 -16.08
C PRO A 105 -0.17 -6.73 -15.82
N ILE A 106 -0.31 -6.31 -14.54
CA ILE A 106 -0.20 -4.89 -14.14
C ILE A 106 1.19 -4.36 -14.50
N TYR A 107 2.23 -5.12 -14.17
CA TYR A 107 3.62 -4.75 -14.47
C TYR A 107 3.88 -4.64 -15.98
N GLN A 108 3.27 -5.50 -16.78
CA GLN A 108 3.34 -5.44 -18.24
C GLN A 108 2.67 -4.17 -18.76
N GLU A 109 1.45 -3.87 -18.34
CA GLU A 109 0.73 -2.66 -18.75
C GLU A 109 1.51 -1.39 -18.36
N LEU A 110 2.06 -1.34 -17.15
CA LEU A 110 2.93 -0.25 -16.72
C LEU A 110 4.16 -0.11 -17.61
N SER A 111 4.76 -1.23 -18.03
CA SER A 111 5.94 -1.20 -18.90
C SER A 111 5.66 -0.60 -20.27
N GLU A 112 4.47 -0.84 -20.80
CA GLU A 112 4.02 -0.26 -22.07
C GLU A 112 3.67 1.23 -21.91
N LYS A 113 2.95 1.57 -20.83
CA LYS A 113 2.52 2.94 -20.54
C LYS A 113 3.68 3.90 -20.27
N TYR A 114 4.73 3.42 -19.57
CA TYR A 114 5.83 4.27 -19.09
C TYR A 114 7.17 4.05 -19.81
N LYS A 115 7.22 3.31 -20.90
CA LYS A 115 8.45 2.97 -21.65
C LYS A 115 9.36 4.17 -21.99
N ASP A 116 8.78 5.35 -22.19
CA ASP A 116 9.53 6.56 -22.52
C ASP A 116 10.12 7.27 -21.30
N THR A 117 9.54 7.04 -20.11
CA THR A 117 9.90 7.74 -18.87
C THR A 117 10.67 6.86 -17.90
N PHE A 118 10.36 5.58 -17.85
CA PHE A 118 10.98 4.59 -16.96
C PHE A 118 11.57 3.45 -17.77
N ASP A 119 12.66 2.89 -17.26
CA ASP A 119 13.08 1.55 -17.64
C ASP A 119 12.47 0.53 -16.67
N PHE A 120 12.46 -0.73 -17.07
CA PHE A 120 11.86 -1.81 -16.31
C PHE A 120 12.87 -2.92 -16.13
N SER A 121 12.85 -3.56 -14.96
CA SER A 121 13.66 -4.73 -14.67
C SER A 121 12.98 -5.64 -13.68
N LYS A 122 13.14 -6.93 -13.82
CA LYS A 122 12.65 -7.92 -12.87
C LYS A 122 13.77 -8.86 -12.43
N VAL A 123 13.78 -9.16 -11.14
CA VAL A 123 14.81 -9.95 -10.48
C VAL A 123 14.15 -11.17 -9.85
N ASN A 124 14.45 -12.35 -10.36
CA ASN A 124 14.10 -13.59 -9.67
C ASN A 124 15.03 -13.74 -8.46
N VAL A 125 14.46 -13.74 -7.25
CA VAL A 125 15.22 -13.81 -6.01
C VAL A 125 15.89 -15.16 -5.77
N GLU A 126 15.45 -16.21 -6.49
CA GLU A 126 16.02 -17.55 -6.42
C GLU A 126 17.22 -17.72 -7.37
N ASP A 127 17.46 -16.76 -8.28
CA ASP A 127 18.63 -16.78 -9.16
C ASP A 127 19.90 -16.40 -8.35
N LYS A 128 20.79 -17.36 -8.24
CA LYS A 128 22.06 -17.21 -7.48
C LYS A 128 22.87 -15.97 -7.86
N LYS A 129 22.79 -15.53 -9.12
CA LYS A 129 23.51 -14.32 -9.58
C LYS A 129 23.03 -13.05 -8.83
N TYR A 130 21.79 -13.05 -8.32
CA TYR A 130 21.21 -11.90 -7.59
C TYR A 130 21.22 -12.08 -6.07
N GLU A 131 21.70 -13.20 -5.54
CA GLU A 131 21.69 -13.49 -4.10
C GLU A 131 22.29 -12.34 -3.27
N LYS A 132 23.46 -11.82 -3.68
CA LYS A 132 24.08 -10.68 -3.02
C LYS A 132 23.23 -9.40 -3.11
N THR A 133 22.64 -9.14 -4.26
CA THR A 133 21.77 -7.97 -4.49
C THR A 133 20.51 -8.04 -3.61
N VAL A 134 19.83 -9.17 -3.60
CA VAL A 134 18.62 -9.43 -2.80
C VAL A 134 18.91 -9.23 -1.30
N ARG A 135 20.03 -9.78 -0.82
CA ARG A 135 20.46 -9.66 0.56
C ARG A 135 20.82 -8.22 0.94
N ASN A 136 21.56 -7.51 0.09
CA ASN A 136 21.97 -6.11 0.34
C ASN A 136 20.79 -5.15 0.35
N ILE A 137 19.77 -5.40 -0.47
CA ILE A 137 18.53 -4.58 -0.50
C ILE A 137 17.61 -4.92 0.68
N GLY A 138 17.76 -6.10 1.27
CA GLY A 138 16.95 -6.55 2.40
C GLY A 138 15.54 -7.00 2.01
N ILE A 139 15.41 -7.74 0.89
CA ILE A 139 14.12 -8.26 0.43
C ILE A 139 13.62 -9.33 1.40
N THR A 140 12.44 -9.13 1.97
CA THR A 140 11.83 -10.01 2.98
C THR A 140 10.49 -10.61 2.55
N GLY A 141 9.95 -10.20 1.42
CA GLY A 141 8.66 -10.70 0.90
C GLY A 141 8.50 -10.43 -0.59
N PHE A 142 7.46 -11.01 -1.20
CA PHE A 142 7.22 -10.92 -2.64
C PHE A 142 5.74 -10.69 -2.95
N PRO A 143 5.39 -9.88 -3.98
CA PRO A 143 6.29 -9.05 -4.78
C PRO A 143 6.88 -7.90 -3.95
N THR A 144 8.12 -7.51 -4.20
CA THR A 144 8.69 -6.26 -3.70
C THR A 144 9.05 -5.40 -4.90
N VAL A 145 8.55 -4.17 -4.95
CA VAL A 145 8.72 -3.26 -6.08
C VAL A 145 9.39 -1.98 -5.63
N PHE A 146 10.44 -1.59 -6.35
CA PHE A 146 11.14 -0.32 -6.14
C PHE A 146 11.11 0.55 -7.38
N ILE A 147 11.03 1.85 -7.18
CA ILE A 147 11.56 2.81 -8.14
C ILE A 147 13.00 3.07 -7.75
N ILE A 148 13.95 2.73 -8.62
CA ILE A 148 15.38 2.98 -8.42
C ILE A 148 15.85 4.00 -9.45
N ASP A 149 16.55 5.01 -8.99
CA ASP A 149 17.17 6.01 -9.85
C ASP A 149 18.69 5.96 -9.72
N PRO A 150 19.37 5.31 -10.66
CA PRO A 150 20.84 5.21 -10.60
C PRO A 150 21.56 6.56 -10.73
N LYS A 151 20.92 7.54 -11.41
CA LYS A 151 21.50 8.87 -11.63
C LYS A 151 21.59 9.70 -10.35
N TYR A 152 20.62 9.52 -9.45
CA TYR A 152 20.51 10.29 -8.19
C TYR A 152 20.75 9.41 -6.95
N ASP A 153 21.14 8.15 -7.14
CA ASP A 153 21.34 7.14 -6.08
C ASP A 153 20.15 7.07 -5.12
N ASN A 154 18.94 7.05 -5.68
CA ASN A 154 17.70 7.06 -4.91
C ASN A 154 16.92 5.77 -5.12
N LYS A 155 16.29 5.27 -4.03
CA LYS A 155 15.41 4.09 -4.02
C LYS A 155 14.14 4.38 -3.26
N VAL A 156 13.00 4.14 -3.88
CA VAL A 156 11.69 4.26 -3.26
C VAL A 156 11.00 2.91 -3.29
N LEU A 157 10.73 2.35 -2.12
CA LEU A 157 9.93 1.13 -1.96
C LEU A 157 8.46 1.48 -2.18
N LEU A 158 7.79 0.79 -3.08
CA LEU A 158 6.36 0.92 -3.26
C LEU A 158 5.60 0.08 -2.21
N SER A 159 4.53 0.65 -1.66
CA SER A 159 3.67 -0.05 -0.72
C SER A 159 2.92 -1.19 -1.41
N ASN A 160 2.83 -2.35 -0.78
CA ASN A 160 2.03 -3.46 -1.29
C ASN A 160 0.54 -3.11 -1.48
N ALA A 161 0.03 -2.13 -0.73
CA ALA A 161 -1.35 -1.67 -0.84
C ALA A 161 -1.71 -1.08 -2.22
N ILE A 162 -0.72 -0.60 -2.98
CA ILE A 162 -0.94 -0.01 -4.31
C ILE A 162 -0.64 -0.96 -5.46
N LEU A 163 -0.06 -2.13 -5.19
CA LEU A 163 0.33 -3.08 -6.25
C LEU A 163 -0.86 -3.82 -6.87
N GLY A 164 -2.05 -3.69 -6.29
CA GLY A 164 -3.27 -4.36 -6.77
C GLY A 164 -3.86 -3.78 -8.05
N THR A 165 -3.49 -2.56 -8.46
CA THR A 165 -4.05 -1.89 -9.63
C THR A 165 -3.00 -1.10 -10.41
N VAL A 166 -3.22 -0.95 -11.72
CA VAL A 166 -2.37 -0.09 -12.58
C VAL A 166 -2.39 1.35 -12.08
N ASP A 167 -3.56 1.87 -11.71
CA ASP A 167 -3.72 3.25 -11.26
C ASP A 167 -2.96 3.54 -9.96
N GLY A 168 -2.98 2.59 -9.01
CA GLY A 168 -2.25 2.73 -7.75
C GLY A 168 -0.74 2.90 -7.98
N VAL A 169 -0.14 2.06 -8.82
CA VAL A 169 1.28 2.15 -9.15
C VAL A 169 1.57 3.36 -10.03
N SER A 170 0.68 3.66 -11.00
CA SER A 170 0.81 4.82 -11.89
C SER A 170 0.88 6.12 -11.12
N ALA A 171 0.05 6.29 -10.09
CA ALA A 171 0.06 7.51 -9.26
C ALA A 171 1.43 7.79 -8.65
N GLU A 172 2.11 6.77 -8.14
CA GLU A 172 3.47 6.90 -7.57
C GLU A 172 4.52 7.11 -8.67
N MET A 173 4.41 6.42 -9.81
CA MET A 173 5.31 6.63 -10.94
C MET A 173 5.18 8.06 -11.50
N ASP A 174 3.98 8.57 -11.64
CA ASP A 174 3.73 9.95 -12.10
C ASP A 174 4.27 10.98 -11.10
N ARG A 175 4.08 10.72 -9.79
CA ARG A 175 4.66 11.57 -8.74
C ARG A 175 6.19 11.59 -8.85
N TYR A 176 6.81 10.42 -9.01
CA TYR A 176 8.25 10.31 -9.16
C TYR A 176 8.75 10.99 -10.43
N ALA A 177 8.08 10.79 -11.55
CA ALA A 177 8.43 11.39 -12.84
C ALA A 177 8.43 12.93 -12.79
N ARG A 178 7.47 13.54 -12.08
CA ARG A 178 7.44 15.00 -11.88
C ARG A 178 8.66 15.49 -11.10
N ILE A 179 8.99 14.82 -10.00
CA ILE A 179 10.17 15.16 -9.18
C ILE A 179 11.44 15.00 -10.00
N TRP A 180 11.57 13.89 -10.72
CA TRP A 180 12.73 13.58 -11.54
C TRP A 180 12.95 14.64 -12.63
N LYS A 181 11.90 15.09 -13.34
CA LYS A 181 11.98 16.17 -14.32
C LYS A 181 12.49 17.48 -13.72
N ILE A 182 12.05 17.82 -12.50
CA ILE A 182 12.52 19.02 -11.80
C ILE A 182 14.03 18.91 -11.47
N LEU A 183 14.46 17.77 -10.99
CA LEU A 183 15.88 17.52 -10.68
C LEU A 183 16.75 17.56 -11.94
N ASP A 184 16.26 16.98 -13.04
CA ASP A 184 16.98 16.93 -14.30
C ASP A 184 17.12 18.33 -14.95
N SER A 185 16.09 19.17 -14.83
CA SER A 185 16.12 20.54 -15.36
C SER A 185 17.08 21.47 -14.62
N LYS A 186 17.32 21.23 -13.31
CA LYS A 186 18.23 22.04 -12.49
C LYS A 186 19.72 21.69 -12.68
N LYS A 187 20.00 20.59 -13.35
CA LYS A 187 21.36 20.08 -13.52
C LYS A 187 21.95 20.37 -14.94
N LYS A 188 21.13 20.99 -15.80
CA LYS A 188 21.54 21.56 -17.10
C LYS A 188 21.91 23.02 -16.95
#